data_ef814daa30641e40d2e66ae5d9b1b187
#
_entry.id   ef814daa30641e40d2e66ae5d9b1b187
#
_cell.length_a   1.000
_cell.length_b   1.000
_cell.length_c   1.000
_cell.angle_alpha   90.00
_cell.angle_beta   90.00
_cell.angle_gamma   90.00
#
_symmetry.space_group_name_H-M   'P 1'
#
loop_
_entity.id
_entity.type
_entity.pdbx_description
1 polymer ?
#
loop_
_entity_poly.entity_id
_entity_poly.type
_entity_poly.pdbx_seq_one_letter_code
_entity_poly.pdbx_strand_id
1 'polypeptide(L)'
;MKEKRTNVRWMFALAFFFIGVIAYMDRANISYIAKQMMDDLGMTKPQFGLLASFFSLGYALMQVPSGMLAEKFGPRKMITIALVWWSAFTILTGMIKNHGLIYLVRFLFGVGEAPMYPSNAVFNSFWFSKNEKGRASSALLAGSYFGPVLAPIVTIAIVNAFNWQAVFYIFGAVGILMAVLWAIIAKDLPEQHRMVNEAEKRFIME
;
A
#
# COMPACT_ATOMS: atom_id res chain seq x y z
N MET A 1 37.03 -18.93 7.33
CA MET A 1 36.41 -17.63 7.70
C MET A 1 34.90 -17.77 7.57
N LYS A 2 34.11 -17.38 8.59
CA LYS A 2 32.63 -17.37 8.44
C LYS A 2 32.27 -16.27 7.47
N GLU A 3 31.56 -16.62 6.41
CA GLU A 3 31.06 -15.66 5.44
C GLU A 3 30.14 -14.63 6.13
N LYS A 4 30.39 -13.33 5.91
CA LYS A 4 29.57 -12.27 6.51
C LYS A 4 28.19 -12.26 5.87
N ARG A 5 27.12 -12.28 6.67
CA ARG A 5 25.74 -12.25 6.20
C ARG A 5 25.47 -10.98 5.37
N THR A 6 24.77 -11.13 4.25
CA THR A 6 24.09 -10.02 3.61
C THR A 6 22.86 -9.63 4.46
N ASN A 7 22.29 -8.45 4.20
CA ASN A 7 21.14 -7.94 4.93
C ASN A 7 19.99 -7.53 3.96
N VAL A 8 19.83 -8.32 2.90
CA VAL A 8 18.86 -8.05 1.84
C VAL A 8 17.43 -8.02 2.38
N ARG A 9 17.10 -8.84 3.36
CA ARG A 9 15.79 -8.86 4.00
C ARG A 9 15.37 -7.49 4.58
N TRP A 10 16.31 -6.70 5.09
CA TRP A 10 16.00 -5.36 5.63
C TRP A 10 15.69 -4.33 4.56
N MET A 11 16.16 -4.54 3.33
CA MET A 11 15.72 -3.75 2.17
C MET A 11 14.22 -3.92 1.94
N PHE A 12 13.69 -5.14 2.11
CA PHE A 12 12.25 -5.37 2.00
C PHE A 12 11.47 -4.78 3.18
N ALA A 13 12.00 -4.81 4.39
CA ALA A 13 11.39 -4.08 5.51
C ALA A 13 11.29 -2.59 5.22
N LEU A 14 12.34 -1.98 4.64
CA LEU A 14 12.32 -0.58 4.21
C LEU A 14 11.30 -0.34 3.07
N ALA A 15 11.21 -1.25 2.10
CA ALA A 15 10.20 -1.17 1.04
C ALA A 15 8.78 -1.20 1.63
N PHE A 16 8.51 -2.07 2.61
CA PHE A 16 7.22 -2.11 3.30
C PHE A 16 6.92 -0.83 4.09
N PHE A 17 7.94 -0.20 4.67
CA PHE A 17 7.77 1.11 5.29
C PHE A 17 7.25 2.13 4.27
N PHE A 18 7.88 2.27 3.11
CA PHE A 18 7.42 3.20 2.07
C PHE A 18 6.06 2.83 1.49
N ILE A 19 5.77 1.55 1.31
CA ILE A 19 4.45 1.08 0.89
C ILE A 19 3.38 1.50 1.93
N GLY A 20 3.68 1.34 3.21
CA GLY A 20 2.81 1.82 4.30
C GLY A 20 2.59 3.32 4.28
N VAL A 21 3.66 4.10 4.03
CA VAL A 21 3.55 5.56 3.87
C VAL A 21 2.60 5.91 2.74
N ILE A 22 2.81 5.34 1.54
CA ILE A 22 1.99 5.62 0.35
C ILE A 22 0.53 5.25 0.60
N ALA A 23 0.25 4.03 1.08
CA ALA A 23 -1.09 3.55 1.34
C ALA A 23 -1.88 4.47 2.29
N TYR A 24 -1.24 4.89 3.38
CA TYR A 24 -1.91 5.74 4.37
C TYR A 24 -1.96 7.22 3.97
N MET A 25 -1.06 7.71 3.13
CA MET A 25 -1.21 9.00 2.46
C MET A 25 -2.42 8.98 1.54
N ASP A 26 -2.63 7.90 0.75
CA ASP A 26 -3.78 7.70 -0.12
C ASP A 26 -5.12 7.68 0.64
N ARG A 27 -5.13 7.14 1.85
CA ARG A 27 -6.32 7.18 2.72
C ARG A 27 -6.58 8.55 3.32
N ALA A 28 -5.54 9.23 3.76
CA ALA A 28 -5.65 10.47 4.50
C ALA A 28 -5.91 11.69 3.59
N ASN A 29 -5.40 11.69 2.36
CA ASN A 29 -5.45 12.84 1.43
C ASN A 29 -6.88 13.37 1.22
N ILE A 30 -7.87 12.48 1.12
CA ILE A 30 -9.26 12.85 0.85
C ILE A 30 -9.85 13.78 1.92
N SER A 31 -9.40 13.65 3.16
CA SER A 31 -9.87 14.51 4.27
C SER A 31 -9.39 15.95 4.12
N TYR A 32 -8.22 16.16 3.54
CA TYR A 32 -7.61 17.49 3.37
C TYR A 32 -8.16 18.25 2.15
N ILE A 33 -8.77 17.53 1.19
CA ILE A 33 -9.41 18.10 0.00
C ILE A 33 -10.94 18.05 0.08
N ALA A 34 -11.50 17.65 1.22
CA ALA A 34 -12.93 17.39 1.40
C ALA A 34 -13.81 18.55 0.95
N LYS A 35 -13.47 19.80 1.33
CA LYS A 35 -14.25 20.98 0.96
C LYS A 35 -14.26 21.19 -0.54
N GLN A 36 -13.10 21.20 -1.19
CA GLN A 36 -12.98 21.43 -2.63
C GLN A 36 -13.68 20.33 -3.43
N MET A 37 -13.55 19.08 -2.97
CA MET A 37 -14.22 17.95 -3.62
C MET A 37 -15.73 17.99 -3.46
N MET A 38 -16.25 18.36 -2.28
CA MET A 38 -17.68 18.53 -2.07
C MET A 38 -18.25 19.68 -2.91
N ASP A 39 -17.56 20.82 -2.97
CA ASP A 39 -17.98 22.00 -3.73
C ASP A 39 -18.01 21.69 -5.26
N ASP A 40 -16.97 21.01 -5.78
CA ASP A 40 -16.85 20.67 -7.21
C ASP A 40 -17.84 19.58 -7.65
N LEU A 41 -18.10 18.60 -6.79
CA LEU A 41 -19.00 17.49 -7.09
C LEU A 41 -20.46 17.74 -6.65
N GLY A 42 -20.75 18.81 -5.93
CA GLY A 42 -22.08 19.08 -5.38
C GLY A 42 -22.48 18.07 -4.30
N MET A 43 -21.55 17.59 -3.49
CA MET A 43 -21.80 16.59 -2.45
C MET A 43 -22.14 17.22 -1.11
N THR A 44 -23.13 16.68 -0.43
CA THR A 44 -23.39 16.98 0.99
C THR A 44 -22.38 16.28 1.89
N LYS A 45 -22.21 16.77 3.13
CA LYS A 45 -21.34 16.11 4.13
C LYS A 45 -21.65 14.62 4.36
N PRO A 46 -22.92 14.18 4.48
CA PRO A 46 -23.22 12.75 4.58
C PRO A 46 -22.80 11.95 3.35
N GLN A 47 -23.04 12.48 2.15
CA GLN A 47 -22.62 11.84 0.89
C GLN A 47 -21.10 11.71 0.81
N PHE A 48 -20.36 12.74 1.23
CA PHE A 48 -18.90 12.65 1.31
C PHE A 48 -18.44 11.58 2.33
N GLY A 49 -19.11 11.49 3.49
CA GLY A 49 -18.83 10.45 4.50
C GLY A 49 -19.00 9.03 3.97
N LEU A 50 -19.93 8.79 3.03
CA LEU A 50 -20.11 7.50 2.39
C LEU A 50 -18.87 7.03 1.61
N LEU A 51 -18.01 7.94 1.13
CA LEU A 51 -16.74 7.55 0.46
C LEU A 51 -15.84 6.72 1.37
N ALA A 52 -15.74 7.11 2.64
CA ALA A 52 -14.99 6.36 3.64
C ALA A 52 -15.67 5.03 4.01
N SER A 53 -17.01 5.03 4.08
CA SER A 53 -17.80 3.83 4.39
C SER A 53 -17.66 2.77 3.29
N PHE A 54 -17.78 3.14 2.02
CA PHE A 54 -17.60 2.23 0.90
C PHE A 54 -16.18 1.69 0.81
N PHE A 55 -15.16 2.53 1.04
CA PHE A 55 -13.78 2.07 1.16
C PHE A 55 -13.64 1.03 2.28
N SER A 56 -14.12 1.34 3.48
CA SER A 56 -14.01 0.45 4.64
C SER A 56 -14.72 -0.88 4.43
N LEU A 57 -15.87 -0.87 3.75
CA LEU A 57 -16.62 -2.06 3.40
C LEU A 57 -15.82 -2.97 2.46
N GLY A 58 -15.28 -2.41 1.36
CA GLY A 58 -14.45 -3.17 0.41
C GLY A 58 -13.21 -3.74 1.07
N TYR A 59 -12.54 -2.94 1.89
CA TYR A 59 -11.38 -3.33 2.66
C TYR A 59 -11.68 -4.50 3.62
N ALA A 60 -12.75 -4.38 4.42
CA ALA A 60 -13.13 -5.40 5.39
C ALA A 60 -13.52 -6.73 4.74
N LEU A 61 -14.31 -6.68 3.67
CA LEU A 61 -14.74 -7.90 2.94
C LEU A 61 -13.56 -8.68 2.34
N MET A 62 -12.54 -7.98 1.88
CA MET A 62 -11.39 -8.61 1.23
C MET A 62 -10.24 -8.96 2.17
N GLN A 63 -10.28 -8.51 3.42
CA GLN A 63 -9.18 -8.72 4.39
C GLN A 63 -8.83 -10.20 4.59
N VAL A 64 -9.82 -11.04 4.86
CA VAL A 64 -9.62 -12.48 5.09
C VAL A 64 -9.33 -13.22 3.78
N PRO A 65 -10.13 -13.06 2.71
CA PRO A 65 -9.84 -13.71 1.43
C PRO A 65 -8.44 -13.42 0.88
N SER A 66 -7.96 -12.20 1.06
CA SER A 66 -6.63 -11.81 0.55
C SER A 66 -5.47 -12.52 1.24
N GLY A 67 -5.62 -12.88 2.52
CA GLY A 67 -4.65 -13.70 3.24
C GLY A 67 -4.50 -15.08 2.61
N MET A 68 -5.63 -15.75 2.34
CA MET A 68 -5.66 -17.05 1.67
C MET A 68 -5.07 -16.99 0.25
N LEU A 69 -5.35 -15.89 -0.47
CA LEU A 69 -4.79 -15.67 -1.80
C LEU A 69 -3.27 -15.44 -1.75
N ALA A 70 -2.76 -14.74 -0.73
CA ALA A 70 -1.33 -14.50 -0.55
C ALA A 70 -0.56 -15.80 -0.26
N GLU A 71 -1.14 -16.71 0.53
CA GLU A 71 -0.57 -18.03 0.76
C GLU A 71 -0.57 -18.89 -0.51
N LYS A 72 -1.65 -18.85 -1.30
CA LYS A 72 -1.82 -19.67 -2.50
C LYS A 72 -0.98 -19.19 -3.69
N PHE A 73 -0.96 -17.89 -3.96
CA PHE A 73 -0.36 -17.31 -5.17
C PHE A 73 1.03 -16.67 -4.95
N GLY A 74 1.46 -16.61 -3.70
CA GLY A 74 2.69 -15.96 -3.27
C GLY A 74 2.51 -14.48 -2.94
N PRO A 75 3.17 -14.00 -1.86
CA PRO A 75 3.02 -12.63 -1.38
C PRO A 75 3.56 -11.59 -2.36
N ARG A 76 4.61 -11.89 -3.13
CA ARG A 76 5.15 -10.98 -4.15
C ARG A 76 4.09 -10.57 -5.18
N LYS A 77 3.39 -11.56 -5.74
CA LYS A 77 2.33 -11.31 -6.74
C LYS A 77 1.17 -10.55 -6.14
N MET A 78 0.73 -10.94 -4.94
CA MET A 78 -0.40 -10.30 -4.27
C MET A 78 -0.11 -8.83 -3.94
N ILE A 79 1.09 -8.52 -3.46
CA ILE A 79 1.51 -7.13 -3.19
C ILE A 79 1.59 -6.33 -4.49
N THR A 80 2.15 -6.92 -5.56
CA THR A 80 2.20 -6.25 -6.87
C THR A 80 0.81 -5.92 -7.39
N ILE A 81 -0.10 -6.90 -7.37
CA ILE A 81 -1.49 -6.72 -7.81
C ILE A 81 -2.19 -5.67 -6.95
N ALA A 82 -2.03 -5.73 -5.64
CA ALA A 82 -2.61 -4.77 -4.71
C ALA A 82 -2.13 -3.33 -5.02
N LEU A 83 -0.82 -3.12 -5.17
CA LEU A 83 -0.23 -1.83 -5.51
C LEU A 83 -0.77 -1.27 -6.83
N VAL A 84 -0.80 -2.07 -7.89
CA VAL A 84 -1.34 -1.64 -9.20
C VAL A 84 -2.83 -1.35 -9.09
N TRP A 85 -3.59 -2.23 -8.43
CA TRP A 85 -5.04 -2.10 -8.30
C TRP A 85 -5.42 -0.83 -7.56
N TRP A 86 -4.94 -0.65 -6.32
CA TRP A 86 -5.34 0.54 -5.56
C TRP A 86 -4.85 1.83 -6.21
N SER A 87 -3.65 1.84 -6.81
CA SER A 87 -3.13 3.01 -7.50
C SER A 87 -3.98 3.40 -8.71
N ALA A 88 -4.47 2.41 -9.48
CA ALA A 88 -5.40 2.65 -10.57
C ALA A 88 -6.71 3.26 -10.06
N PHE A 89 -7.27 2.73 -8.97
CA PHE A 89 -8.49 3.27 -8.38
C PHE A 89 -8.28 4.61 -7.65
N THR A 90 -7.07 4.90 -7.17
CA THR A 90 -6.66 6.23 -6.73
C THR A 90 -6.76 7.23 -7.91
N ILE A 91 -6.14 6.93 -9.03
CA ILE A 91 -6.22 7.77 -10.25
C ILE A 91 -7.67 7.96 -10.70
N LEU A 92 -8.45 6.87 -10.76
CA LEU A 92 -9.86 6.92 -11.15
C LEU A 92 -10.69 7.80 -10.21
N THR A 93 -10.39 7.84 -8.91
CA THR A 93 -11.08 8.74 -7.97
C THR A 93 -10.97 10.22 -8.41
N GLY A 94 -9.81 10.63 -8.93
CA GLY A 94 -9.63 12.01 -9.44
C GLY A 94 -10.32 12.30 -10.78
N MET A 95 -10.72 11.27 -11.54
CA MET A 95 -11.34 11.42 -12.87
C MET A 95 -12.86 11.46 -12.83
N ILE A 96 -13.49 10.91 -11.80
CA ILE A 96 -14.92 10.65 -11.75
C ILE A 96 -15.66 11.83 -11.12
N LYS A 97 -16.74 12.25 -11.77
CA LYS A 97 -17.67 13.30 -11.28
C LYS A 97 -19.04 12.74 -10.87
N ASN A 98 -19.34 11.49 -11.20
CA ASN A 98 -20.63 10.87 -10.85
C ASN A 98 -20.57 10.26 -9.44
N HIS A 99 -21.53 10.64 -8.57
CA HIS A 99 -21.58 10.19 -7.17
C HIS A 99 -21.68 8.66 -7.02
N GLY A 100 -22.53 8.01 -7.82
CA GLY A 100 -22.68 6.55 -7.72
C GLY A 100 -21.41 5.82 -8.11
N LEU A 101 -20.76 6.28 -9.17
CA LEU A 101 -19.54 5.68 -9.67
C LEU A 101 -18.35 5.91 -8.73
N ILE A 102 -18.26 7.06 -8.07
CA ILE A 102 -17.17 7.33 -7.13
C ILE A 102 -17.26 6.45 -5.88
N TYR A 103 -18.48 6.09 -5.41
CA TYR A 103 -18.66 5.13 -4.32
C TYR A 103 -18.17 3.73 -4.72
N LEU A 104 -18.48 3.28 -5.94
CA LEU A 104 -17.97 2.01 -6.46
C LEU A 104 -16.44 2.03 -6.55
N VAL A 105 -15.86 3.11 -7.04
CA VAL A 105 -14.39 3.25 -7.12
C VAL A 105 -13.75 3.22 -5.75
N ARG A 106 -14.34 3.89 -4.75
CA ARG A 106 -13.85 3.83 -3.36
C ARG A 106 -13.98 2.45 -2.73
N PHE A 107 -15.06 1.72 -3.05
CA PHE A 107 -15.20 0.32 -2.64
C PHE A 107 -14.10 -0.56 -3.25
N LEU A 108 -13.89 -0.46 -4.57
CA LEU A 108 -12.87 -1.22 -5.28
C LEU A 108 -11.43 -0.82 -4.87
N PHE A 109 -11.22 0.44 -4.52
CA PHE A 109 -9.97 0.89 -3.90
C PHE A 109 -9.72 0.14 -2.59
N GLY A 110 -10.73 0.02 -1.71
CA GLY A 110 -10.63 -0.74 -0.47
C GLY A 110 -10.34 -2.22 -0.68
N VAL A 111 -11.01 -2.85 -1.65
CA VAL A 111 -10.74 -4.24 -2.08
C VAL A 111 -9.28 -4.42 -2.48
N GLY A 112 -8.73 -3.47 -3.25
CA GLY A 112 -7.35 -3.55 -3.73
C GLY A 112 -6.28 -3.33 -2.66
N GLU A 113 -6.58 -2.53 -1.65
CA GLU A 113 -5.63 -2.24 -0.58
C GLU A 113 -5.62 -3.29 0.54
N ALA A 114 -6.72 -4.03 0.71
CA ALA A 114 -6.88 -5.06 1.75
C ALA A 114 -5.77 -6.13 1.78
N PRO A 115 -5.23 -6.62 0.64
CA PRO A 115 -4.18 -7.65 0.64
C PRO A 115 -2.87 -7.24 1.30
N MET A 116 -2.63 -5.97 1.56
CA MET A 116 -1.32 -5.45 1.95
C MET A 116 -0.80 -6.05 3.26
N TYR A 117 -1.58 -5.99 4.33
CA TYR A 117 -1.17 -6.51 5.64
C TYR A 117 -1.05 -8.04 5.67
N PRO A 118 -2.04 -8.81 5.17
CA PRO A 118 -1.92 -10.26 5.10
C PRO A 118 -0.72 -10.71 4.25
N SER A 119 -0.51 -10.09 3.09
CA SER A 119 0.64 -10.43 2.24
C SER A 119 1.98 -10.07 2.88
N ASN A 120 2.05 -8.96 3.63
CA ASN A 120 3.25 -8.61 4.41
C ASN A 120 3.55 -9.68 5.47
N ALA A 121 2.53 -10.19 6.18
CA ALA A 121 2.71 -11.24 7.17
C ALA A 121 3.24 -12.54 6.53
N VAL A 122 2.67 -12.94 5.38
CA VAL A 122 3.15 -14.12 4.62
C VAL A 122 4.58 -13.89 4.12
N PHE A 123 4.89 -12.72 3.54
CA PHE A 123 6.24 -12.39 3.08
C PHE A 123 7.25 -12.45 4.22
N ASN A 124 6.94 -11.85 5.35
CA ASN A 124 7.80 -11.84 6.52
C ASN A 124 8.00 -13.25 7.10
N SER A 125 7.04 -14.16 6.90
CA SER A 125 7.19 -15.56 7.34
C SER A 125 8.29 -16.30 6.58
N PHE A 126 8.57 -15.92 5.33
CA PHE A 126 9.60 -16.51 4.48
C PHE A 126 10.97 -15.81 4.59
N TRP A 127 10.96 -14.49 4.82
CA TRP A 127 12.17 -13.66 4.74
C TRP A 127 12.84 -13.35 6.06
N PHE A 128 12.18 -13.59 7.19
CA PHE A 128 12.71 -13.21 8.49
C PHE A 128 12.70 -14.39 9.46
N SER A 129 13.79 -14.52 10.25
CA SER A 129 13.87 -15.47 11.36
C SER A 129 12.80 -15.17 12.42
N LYS A 130 12.46 -16.16 13.25
CA LYS A 130 11.42 -16.03 14.30
C LYS A 130 11.60 -14.80 15.17
N ASN A 131 12.84 -14.45 15.50
CA ASN A 131 13.18 -13.33 16.38
C ASN A 131 13.10 -11.96 15.69
N GLU A 132 13.06 -11.91 14.35
CA GLU A 132 13.05 -10.67 13.58
C GLU A 132 11.67 -10.33 12.98
N LYS A 133 10.73 -11.28 12.91
CA LYS A 133 9.40 -11.09 12.29
C LYS A 133 8.63 -9.90 12.85
N GLY A 134 8.66 -9.70 14.17
CA GLY A 134 8.01 -8.56 14.82
C GLY A 134 8.58 -7.21 14.34
N ARG A 135 9.92 -7.11 14.26
CA ARG A 135 10.61 -5.91 13.78
C ARG A 135 10.36 -5.66 12.30
N ALA A 136 10.29 -6.71 11.48
CA ALA A 136 9.97 -6.60 10.07
C ALA A 136 8.52 -6.13 9.84
N SER A 137 7.57 -6.69 10.57
CA SER A 137 6.16 -6.29 10.49
C SER A 137 5.93 -4.87 10.99
N SER A 138 6.69 -4.41 11.99
CA SER A 138 6.60 -3.04 12.48
C SER A 138 7.07 -1.99 11.46
N ALA A 139 7.82 -2.36 10.43
CA ALA A 139 8.22 -1.43 9.38
C ALA A 139 7.01 -0.93 8.56
N LEU A 140 6.13 -1.84 8.11
CA LEU A 140 4.87 -1.48 7.44
C LEU A 140 3.98 -0.62 8.36
N LEU A 141 3.87 -1.03 9.62
CA LEU A 141 3.07 -0.31 10.60
C LEU A 141 3.62 1.10 10.88
N ALA A 142 4.93 1.25 11.01
CA ALA A 142 5.57 2.56 11.16
C ALA A 142 5.29 3.47 9.96
N GLY A 143 5.37 2.93 8.73
CA GLY A 143 4.98 3.65 7.51
C GLY A 143 3.53 4.11 7.55
N SER A 144 2.63 3.26 8.06
CA SER A 144 1.20 3.57 8.20
C SER A 144 0.92 4.75 9.15
N TYR A 145 1.73 4.93 10.17
CA TYR A 145 1.63 6.10 11.05
C TYR A 145 2.34 7.32 10.48
N PHE A 146 3.42 7.12 9.74
CA PHE A 146 4.17 8.23 9.14
C PHE A 146 3.44 8.85 7.94
N GLY A 147 2.71 8.04 7.17
CA GLY A 147 1.91 8.49 6.03
C GLY A 147 0.96 9.65 6.34
N PRO A 148 0.07 9.53 7.34
CA PRO A 148 -0.85 10.61 7.73
C PRO A 148 -0.16 11.90 8.20
N VAL A 149 1.07 11.82 8.71
CA VAL A 149 1.86 13.01 9.07
C VAL A 149 2.31 13.77 7.81
N LEU A 150 2.70 13.05 6.77
CA LEU A 150 3.11 13.66 5.50
C LEU A 150 1.92 14.08 4.61
N ALA A 151 0.80 13.39 4.73
CA ALA A 151 -0.36 13.59 3.87
C ALA A 151 -0.82 15.05 3.77
N PRO A 152 -1.03 15.82 4.85
CA PRO A 152 -1.46 17.21 4.76
C PRO A 152 -0.44 18.09 4.03
N ILE A 153 0.85 17.91 4.33
CA ILE A 153 1.93 18.71 3.75
C ILE A 153 1.96 18.54 2.23
N VAL A 154 2.00 17.29 1.77
CA VAL A 154 2.08 16.95 0.35
C VAL A 154 0.77 17.29 -0.36
N THR A 155 -0.38 16.94 0.21
CA THR A 155 -1.69 17.19 -0.38
C THR A 155 -1.95 18.69 -0.58
N ILE A 156 -1.71 19.52 0.44
CA ILE A 156 -1.92 20.97 0.36
C ILE A 156 -0.95 21.60 -0.65
N ALA A 157 0.31 21.17 -0.69
CA ALA A 157 1.27 21.65 -1.67
C ALA A 157 0.80 21.38 -3.11
N ILE A 158 0.29 20.16 -3.38
CA ILE A 158 -0.23 19.79 -4.71
C ILE A 158 -1.48 20.62 -5.04
N VAL A 159 -2.41 20.74 -4.12
CA VAL A 159 -3.67 21.48 -4.34
C VAL A 159 -3.40 22.96 -4.62
N ASN A 160 -2.46 23.58 -3.92
CA ASN A 160 -2.09 24.97 -4.13
C ASN A 160 -1.39 25.20 -5.48
N ALA A 161 -0.67 24.21 -5.99
CA ALA A 161 0.02 24.29 -7.28
C ALA A 161 -0.89 23.94 -8.48
N PHE A 162 -1.89 23.08 -8.28
CA PHE A 162 -2.73 22.53 -9.34
C PHE A 162 -4.22 22.58 -8.94
N ASN A 163 -4.77 21.40 -8.59
CA ASN A 163 -6.15 21.18 -8.17
C ASN A 163 -6.24 19.92 -7.30
N TRP A 164 -7.43 19.64 -6.73
CA TRP A 164 -7.63 18.48 -5.89
C TRP A 164 -7.51 17.14 -6.66
N GLN A 165 -7.86 17.10 -7.95
CA GLN A 165 -7.74 15.90 -8.79
C GLN A 165 -6.28 15.49 -8.97
N ALA A 166 -5.37 16.47 -9.09
CA ALA A 166 -3.95 16.22 -9.25
C ALA A 166 -3.34 15.42 -8.08
N VAL A 167 -3.91 15.54 -6.88
CA VAL A 167 -3.50 14.73 -5.72
C VAL A 167 -3.63 13.24 -6.02
N PHE A 168 -4.78 12.83 -6.57
CA PHE A 168 -5.04 11.42 -6.91
C PHE A 168 -4.16 10.94 -8.07
N TYR A 169 -3.89 11.78 -9.06
CA TYR A 169 -3.01 11.43 -10.18
C TYR A 169 -1.57 11.23 -9.72
N ILE A 170 -1.04 12.14 -8.92
CA ILE A 170 0.34 12.07 -8.42
C ILE A 170 0.51 10.87 -7.47
N PHE A 171 -0.41 10.70 -6.52
CA PHE A 171 -0.31 9.60 -5.56
C PHE A 171 -0.45 8.24 -6.25
N GLY A 172 -1.41 8.10 -7.16
CA GLY A 172 -1.55 6.88 -7.95
C GLY A 172 -0.33 6.59 -8.83
N ALA A 173 0.29 7.61 -9.44
CA ALA A 173 1.53 7.44 -10.21
C ALA A 173 2.68 6.96 -9.32
N VAL A 174 2.83 7.52 -8.10
CA VAL A 174 3.82 7.06 -7.11
C VAL A 174 3.57 5.61 -6.72
N GLY A 175 2.31 5.23 -6.50
CA GLY A 175 1.94 3.84 -6.20
C GLY A 175 2.25 2.87 -7.34
N ILE A 176 2.00 3.25 -8.61
CA ILE A 176 2.40 2.45 -9.79
C ILE A 176 3.92 2.32 -9.87
N LEU A 177 4.67 3.40 -9.64
CA LEU A 177 6.14 3.34 -9.60
C LEU A 177 6.62 2.36 -8.53
N MET A 178 6.02 2.41 -7.34
CA MET A 178 6.33 1.47 -6.25
C MET A 178 5.98 0.02 -6.63
N ALA A 179 4.88 -0.21 -7.35
CA ALA A 179 4.50 -1.54 -7.85
C ALA A 179 5.55 -2.09 -8.83
N VAL A 180 6.05 -1.26 -9.74
CA VAL A 180 7.10 -1.64 -10.70
C VAL A 180 8.39 -1.98 -9.97
N LEU A 181 8.84 -1.13 -9.04
CA LEU A 181 10.03 -1.37 -8.24
C LEU A 181 9.91 -2.68 -7.44
N TRP A 182 8.78 -2.89 -6.78
CA TRP A 182 8.50 -4.12 -6.04
C TRP A 182 8.50 -5.35 -6.95
N ALA A 183 7.85 -5.31 -8.09
CA ALA A 183 7.79 -6.42 -9.04
C ALA A 183 9.16 -6.83 -9.58
N ILE A 184 10.09 -5.87 -9.77
CA ILE A 184 11.44 -6.13 -10.25
C ILE A 184 12.31 -6.74 -9.14
N ILE A 185 12.27 -6.14 -7.94
CA ILE A 185 13.20 -6.45 -6.87
C ILE A 185 12.74 -7.65 -6.04
N ALA A 186 11.44 -7.74 -5.69
CA ALA A 186 10.96 -8.75 -4.76
C ALA A 186 10.99 -10.17 -5.36
N LYS A 187 11.24 -11.14 -4.48
CA LYS A 187 11.08 -12.58 -4.74
C LYS A 187 10.28 -13.18 -3.58
N ASP A 188 9.54 -14.25 -3.85
CA ASP A 188 8.75 -14.90 -2.79
C ASP A 188 9.65 -15.55 -1.74
N LEU A 189 10.75 -16.16 -2.16
CA LEU A 189 11.67 -16.89 -1.28
C LEU A 189 13.10 -16.31 -1.34
N PRO A 190 13.85 -16.33 -0.22
CA PRO A 190 15.24 -15.87 -0.16
C PRO A 190 16.18 -16.60 -1.13
N GLU A 191 15.94 -17.90 -1.38
CA GLU A 191 16.74 -18.71 -2.28
C GLU A 191 16.69 -18.23 -3.74
N GLN A 192 15.59 -17.60 -4.13
CA GLN A 192 15.36 -17.08 -5.48
C GLN A 192 16.05 -15.73 -5.71
N HIS A 193 16.59 -15.10 -4.66
CA HIS A 193 17.13 -13.75 -4.73
C HIS A 193 18.65 -13.76 -4.87
N ARG A 194 19.18 -13.20 -5.97
CA ARG A 194 20.61 -13.25 -6.33
C ARG A 194 21.55 -12.57 -5.33
N MET A 195 21.06 -11.60 -4.56
CA MET A 195 21.88 -10.84 -3.61
C MET A 195 21.96 -11.49 -2.21
N VAL A 196 21.18 -12.53 -1.96
CA VAL A 196 21.15 -13.24 -0.66
C VAL A 196 22.22 -14.32 -0.66
N ASN A 197 23.19 -14.22 0.25
CA ASN A 197 24.24 -15.22 0.37
C ASN A 197 23.83 -16.39 1.27
N GLU A 198 24.59 -17.48 1.23
CA GLU A 198 24.30 -18.71 1.99
C GLU A 198 24.27 -18.49 3.50
N ALA A 199 25.05 -17.53 4.01
CA ALA A 199 25.05 -17.18 5.43
C ALA A 199 23.74 -16.51 5.87
N GLU A 200 23.12 -15.66 5.00
CA GLU A 200 21.81 -15.05 5.28
C GLU A 200 20.69 -16.09 5.16
N LYS A 201 20.72 -16.96 4.14
CA LYS A 201 19.70 -18.02 3.96
C LYS A 201 19.63 -18.93 5.18
N ARG A 202 20.79 -19.41 5.68
CA ARG A 202 20.85 -20.25 6.90
C ARG A 202 20.26 -19.54 8.10
N PHE A 203 20.58 -18.27 8.28
CA PHE A 203 20.07 -17.47 9.38
C PHE A 203 18.55 -17.28 9.36
N ILE A 204 17.97 -17.13 8.17
CA ILE A 204 16.51 -16.99 8.01
C ILE A 204 15.78 -18.30 8.35
N MET A 205 16.41 -19.45 8.05
CA MET A 205 15.83 -20.79 8.29
C MET A 205 15.96 -21.27 9.75
N GLU A 206 16.83 -20.65 10.55
CA GLU A 206 16.95 -20.90 12.00
C GLU A 206 15.84 -20.17 12.80
#